data_649560ef98e9a0353d911838364256d5
#
_entry.id   649560ef98e9a0353d911838364256d5
#
_cell.length_a   1.000
_cell.length_b   1.000
_cell.length_c   1.000
_cell.angle_alpha   90.00
_cell.angle_beta   90.00
_cell.angle_gamma   90.00
#
_symmetry.space_group_name_H-M   'P 1'
#
loop_
_entity.id
_entity.type
_entity.pdbx_description
1 polymer ?
#
loop_
_entity_poly.entity_id
_entity_poly.type
_entity_poly.pdbx_seq_one_letter_code
_entity_poly.pdbx_strand_id
1 'polypeptide(L)'
;MKFYLTLFFLFFSSLSQAELQLYIFDCGRISIPDVSVFGLNEGETEVKELFVPCYLIKHDDHLMIWDAGLPLSSVGEVGGTTRYEISLIDQLASMDIEPTDIDFVAYSHMHYDHVGAANAFKESTLLIQADEAEAAFEAPEEIAAYRPELYADIINSTRI
;
A
#
# COMPACT_ATOMS: atom_id res chain seq x y z
N MET A 1 -34.43 -0.29 -64.02
CA MET A 1 -34.08 -1.13 -62.85
C MET A 1 -33.13 -0.31 -62.00
N LYS A 2 -33.58 0.21 -60.82
CA LYS A 2 -32.73 1.00 -59.90
C LYS A 2 -32.24 0.05 -58.81
N PHE A 3 -30.92 -0.21 -58.79
CA PHE A 3 -30.28 -0.94 -57.69
C PHE A 3 -30.03 -0.01 -56.49
N TYR A 4 -30.67 -0.31 -55.35
CA TYR A 4 -30.39 0.31 -54.11
C TYR A 4 -29.27 -0.51 -53.40
N LEU A 5 -28.06 0.06 -53.26
CA LEU A 5 -26.99 -0.46 -52.48
C LEU A 5 -27.21 -0.15 -51.00
N THR A 6 -27.65 -1.12 -50.23
CA THR A 6 -27.80 -0.96 -48.77
C THR A 6 -26.46 -1.17 -48.12
N LEU A 7 -25.85 -0.06 -47.63
CA LEU A 7 -24.59 -0.10 -46.89
C LEU A 7 -24.88 -0.57 -45.44
N PHE A 8 -24.42 -1.79 -45.10
CA PHE A 8 -24.56 -2.35 -43.77
C PHE A 8 -23.38 -1.86 -42.93
N PHE A 9 -23.58 -0.93 -42.00
CA PHE A 9 -22.62 -0.50 -41.02
C PHE A 9 -22.53 -1.55 -39.90
N LEU A 10 -21.49 -2.38 -39.88
CA LEU A 10 -21.15 -3.22 -38.75
C LEU A 10 -20.50 -2.35 -37.66
N PHE A 11 -21.26 -2.04 -36.63
CA PHE A 11 -20.72 -1.50 -35.38
C PHE A 11 -19.94 -2.61 -34.67
N PHE A 12 -18.62 -2.60 -34.76
CA PHE A 12 -17.75 -3.33 -33.85
C PHE A 12 -17.77 -2.61 -32.50
N SER A 13 -18.59 -3.07 -31.56
CA SER A 13 -18.45 -2.72 -30.17
C SER A 13 -17.17 -3.40 -29.67
N SER A 14 -16.08 -2.66 -29.52
CA SER A 14 -14.94 -3.12 -28.74
C SER A 14 -15.45 -3.30 -27.30
N LEU A 15 -15.57 -4.52 -26.84
CA LEU A 15 -15.72 -4.83 -25.42
C LEU A 15 -14.39 -4.39 -24.80
N SER A 16 -14.36 -3.20 -24.18
CA SER A 16 -13.27 -2.83 -23.28
C SER A 16 -13.33 -3.80 -22.12
N GLN A 17 -12.36 -4.66 -22.04
CA GLN A 17 -12.19 -5.54 -20.88
C GLN A 17 -11.42 -4.72 -19.85
N ALA A 18 -11.99 -4.58 -18.64
CA ALA A 18 -11.33 -3.92 -17.54
C ALA A 18 -9.95 -4.58 -17.31
N GLU A 19 -8.88 -3.78 -17.33
CA GLU A 19 -7.52 -4.26 -17.12
C GLU A 19 -7.16 -4.09 -15.65
N LEU A 20 -6.85 -5.22 -14.99
CA LEU A 20 -6.33 -5.23 -13.63
C LEU A 20 -4.82 -5.45 -13.66
N GLN A 21 -4.06 -4.52 -13.11
CA GLN A 21 -2.60 -4.59 -12.99
C GLN A 21 -2.19 -4.52 -11.54
N LEU A 22 -1.18 -5.32 -11.15
CA LEU A 22 -0.57 -5.32 -9.83
C LEU A 22 0.93 -5.04 -9.97
N TYR A 23 1.39 -4.00 -9.28
CA TYR A 23 2.80 -3.68 -9.13
C TYR A 23 3.22 -3.93 -7.69
N ILE A 24 4.40 -4.52 -7.49
CA ILE A 24 4.94 -4.84 -6.17
C ILE A 24 6.20 -3.99 -5.98
N PHE A 25 6.22 -3.20 -4.92
CA PHE A 25 7.34 -2.33 -4.54
C PHE A 25 8.15 -2.94 -3.40
N ASP A 26 9.45 -2.65 -3.40
CA ASP A 26 10.31 -2.90 -2.26
C ASP A 26 10.20 -1.72 -1.28
N CYS A 27 9.43 -1.92 -0.21
CA CYS A 27 9.20 -0.92 0.82
C CYS A 27 10.04 -1.16 2.07
N GLY A 28 11.14 -1.93 1.91
CA GLY A 28 12.18 -2.08 2.91
C GLY A 28 12.33 -3.48 3.48
N ARG A 29 13.21 -3.58 4.48
CA ARG A 29 13.55 -4.82 5.19
C ARG A 29 13.57 -4.55 6.69
N ILE A 30 13.06 -5.51 7.47
CA ILE A 30 13.08 -5.48 8.93
C ILE A 30 14.01 -6.58 9.43
N SER A 31 14.94 -6.22 10.33
CA SER A 31 15.76 -7.19 11.04
C SER A 31 14.94 -7.99 12.04
N ILE A 32 15.17 -9.30 12.10
CA ILE A 32 14.59 -10.21 13.09
C ILE A 32 15.73 -10.81 13.94
N PRO A 33 16.20 -10.08 14.95
CA PRO A 33 17.26 -10.60 15.82
C PRO A 33 16.78 -11.75 16.71
N ASP A 34 15.49 -11.77 17.05
CA ASP A 34 14.85 -12.77 17.90
C ASP A 34 13.59 -13.31 17.22
N VAL A 35 13.62 -14.59 16.84
CA VAL A 35 12.50 -15.27 16.19
C VAL A 35 11.41 -15.74 17.16
N SER A 36 11.66 -15.66 18.47
CA SER A 36 10.70 -16.08 19.50
C SER A 36 9.42 -15.23 19.50
N VAL A 37 9.49 -13.99 18.96
CA VAL A 37 8.33 -13.11 18.76
C VAL A 37 7.28 -13.72 17.81
N PHE A 38 7.70 -14.69 16.97
CA PHE A 38 6.82 -15.48 16.09
C PHE A 38 6.50 -16.87 16.63
N GLY A 39 6.84 -17.15 17.91
CA GLY A 39 6.65 -18.46 18.53
C GLY A 39 7.61 -19.54 18.06
N LEU A 40 8.73 -19.16 17.42
CA LEU A 40 9.76 -20.07 16.94
C LEU A 40 10.92 -20.17 17.93
N ASN A 41 11.55 -21.36 18.03
CA ASN A 41 12.77 -21.54 18.79
C ASN A 41 14.00 -21.18 17.97
N GLU A 42 15.13 -20.92 18.65
CA GLU A 42 16.41 -20.69 17.99
C GLU A 42 16.80 -21.91 17.13
N GLY A 43 17.13 -21.66 15.86
CA GLY A 43 17.49 -22.70 14.91
C GLY A 43 16.33 -23.32 14.11
N GLU A 44 15.07 -22.99 14.42
CA GLU A 44 13.93 -23.44 13.61
C GLU A 44 13.80 -22.70 12.27
N THR A 45 14.47 -21.55 12.14
CA THR A 45 14.56 -20.81 10.88
C THR A 45 15.93 -20.13 10.74
N GLU A 46 16.38 -19.98 9.50
CA GLU A 46 17.53 -19.17 9.13
C GLU A 46 17.16 -17.75 8.72
N VAL A 47 15.85 -17.42 8.68
CA VAL A 47 15.37 -16.10 8.33
C VAL A 47 15.79 -15.09 9.40
N LYS A 48 16.50 -14.04 8.98
CA LYS A 48 16.99 -12.95 9.84
C LYS A 48 16.44 -11.59 9.42
N GLU A 49 15.71 -11.56 8.33
CA GLU A 49 15.17 -10.34 7.75
C GLU A 49 13.82 -10.62 7.06
N LEU A 50 12.85 -9.75 7.26
CA LEU A 50 11.56 -9.78 6.54
C LEU A 50 11.56 -8.74 5.43
N PHE A 51 11.04 -9.12 4.29
CA PHE A 51 10.69 -8.22 3.20
C PHE A 51 9.38 -7.51 3.50
N VAL A 52 9.34 -6.20 3.31
CA VAL A 52 8.14 -5.39 3.47
C VAL A 52 7.69 -4.93 2.07
N PRO A 53 6.68 -5.58 1.47
CA PRO A 53 6.13 -5.16 0.20
C PRO A 53 5.11 -4.05 0.37
N CYS A 54 5.00 -3.16 -0.64
CA CYS A 54 3.84 -2.34 -0.90
C CYS A 54 3.28 -2.70 -2.27
N TYR A 55 2.00 -2.46 -2.48
CA TYR A 55 1.37 -2.81 -3.73
C TYR A 55 0.64 -1.61 -4.33
N LEU A 56 0.82 -1.38 -5.64
CA LEU A 56 -0.06 -0.54 -6.42
C LEU A 56 -0.98 -1.44 -7.24
N ILE A 57 -2.27 -1.27 -7.09
CA ILE A 57 -3.31 -1.94 -7.84
C ILE A 57 -3.95 -0.91 -8.76
N LYS A 58 -3.87 -1.16 -10.06
CA LYS A 58 -4.53 -0.35 -11.08
C LYS A 58 -5.69 -1.13 -11.66
N HIS A 59 -6.87 -0.52 -11.65
CA HIS A 59 -8.06 -1.08 -12.27
C HIS A 59 -8.74 0.00 -13.11
N ASP A 60 -8.63 -0.12 -14.42
CA ASP A 60 -9.01 0.93 -15.37
C ASP A 60 -8.27 2.25 -15.07
N ASP A 61 -9.02 3.31 -14.74
CA ASP A 61 -8.49 4.63 -14.41
C ASP A 61 -8.27 4.84 -12.90
N HIS A 62 -8.55 3.82 -12.06
CA HIS A 62 -8.43 3.92 -10.61
C HIS A 62 -7.12 3.30 -10.10
N LEU A 63 -6.53 3.99 -9.12
CA LEU A 63 -5.29 3.60 -8.46
C LEU A 63 -5.53 3.36 -6.96
N MET A 64 -5.03 2.25 -6.46
CA MET A 64 -5.06 1.92 -5.03
C MET A 64 -3.69 1.49 -4.54
N ILE A 65 -3.25 2.06 -3.43
CA ILE A 65 -2.10 1.55 -2.67
C ILE A 65 -2.60 0.59 -1.59
N TRP A 66 -1.97 -0.56 -1.48
CA TRP A 66 -2.13 -1.50 -0.38
C TRP A 66 -0.84 -1.58 0.41
N ASP A 67 -0.88 -1.14 1.65
CA ASP A 67 0.22 -0.89 2.58
C ASP A 67 1.25 0.14 2.04
N ALA A 68 1.77 0.97 2.93
CA ALA A 68 2.67 2.08 2.60
C ALA A 68 4.08 1.91 3.18
N GLY A 69 4.43 0.68 3.56
CA GLY A 69 5.78 0.27 3.92
C GLY A 69 6.35 0.88 5.19
N LEU A 70 7.67 0.79 5.29
CA LEU A 70 8.45 1.32 6.41
C LEU A 70 8.63 2.84 6.31
N PRO A 71 8.71 3.56 7.44
CA PRO A 71 9.14 4.94 7.42
C PRO A 71 10.65 5.03 7.14
N LEU A 72 11.05 5.94 6.26
CA LEU A 72 12.49 6.18 5.98
C LEU A 72 13.29 6.58 7.23
N SER A 73 12.63 7.21 8.20
CA SER A 73 13.25 7.65 9.45
C SER A 73 13.74 6.48 10.33
N SER A 74 13.23 5.28 10.12
CA SER A 74 13.62 4.09 10.91
C SER A 74 14.81 3.32 10.34
N VAL A 75 15.38 3.78 9.21
CA VAL A 75 16.55 3.12 8.62
C VAL A 75 17.75 3.20 9.56
N GLY A 76 18.29 2.03 9.91
CA GLY A 76 19.44 1.90 10.81
C GLY A 76 19.10 1.87 12.30
N GLU A 77 17.81 1.91 12.68
CA GLU A 77 17.40 1.67 14.07
C GLU A 77 17.64 0.21 14.48
N VAL A 78 18.04 0.00 15.74
CA VAL A 78 18.28 -1.35 16.27
C VAL A 78 16.95 -2.11 16.37
N GLY A 79 16.88 -3.28 15.72
CA GLY A 79 15.64 -4.06 15.63
C GLY A 79 14.59 -3.47 14.70
N GLY A 80 14.97 -2.48 13.88
CA GLY A 80 14.10 -1.79 12.93
C GLY A 80 14.49 -2.06 11.48
N THR A 81 14.28 -1.05 10.64
CA THR A 81 14.55 -1.11 9.20
C THR A 81 16.04 -1.31 8.92
N THR A 82 16.39 -2.43 8.29
CA THR A 82 17.78 -2.71 7.89
C THR A 82 18.14 -2.06 6.57
N ARG A 83 17.17 -1.96 5.66
CA ARG A 83 17.37 -1.40 4.33
C ARG A 83 16.04 -0.85 3.77
N TYR A 84 16.11 0.35 3.23
CA TYR A 84 15.05 0.96 2.43
C TYR A 84 15.71 1.99 1.50
N GLU A 85 16.01 1.57 0.28
CA GLU A 85 16.89 2.34 -0.64
C GLU A 85 16.14 3.43 -1.39
N ILE A 86 14.93 3.12 -1.86
CA ILE A 86 14.09 4.03 -2.65
C ILE A 86 12.72 4.07 -2.01
N SER A 87 12.27 5.26 -1.62
CA SER A 87 10.97 5.41 -0.97
C SER A 87 9.81 4.95 -1.87
N LEU A 88 8.67 4.56 -1.28
CA LEU A 88 7.45 4.28 -2.05
C LEU A 88 7.08 5.46 -2.94
N ILE A 89 7.22 6.69 -2.41
CA ILE A 89 6.91 7.91 -3.17
C ILE A 89 7.81 8.08 -4.39
N ASP A 90 9.13 7.84 -4.23
CA ASP A 90 10.06 7.93 -5.36
C ASP A 90 9.83 6.79 -6.38
N GLN A 91 9.43 5.60 -5.92
CA GLN A 91 9.06 4.50 -6.80
C GLN A 91 7.80 4.83 -7.61
N LEU A 92 6.77 5.42 -7.00
CA LEU A 92 5.57 5.93 -7.69
C LEU A 92 5.93 7.04 -8.68
N ALA A 93 6.74 8.02 -8.25
CA ALA A 93 7.20 9.11 -9.12
C ALA A 93 7.96 8.62 -10.35
N SER A 94 8.70 7.49 -10.25
CA SER A 94 9.37 6.85 -11.39
C SER A 94 8.41 6.29 -12.45
N MET A 95 7.13 6.16 -12.09
CA MET A 95 6.02 5.73 -12.95
C MET A 95 5.13 6.90 -13.37
N ASP A 96 5.56 8.14 -13.12
CA ASP A 96 4.77 9.37 -13.33
C ASP A 96 3.46 9.38 -12.52
N ILE A 97 3.48 8.82 -11.30
CA ILE A 97 2.34 8.77 -10.38
C ILE A 97 2.68 9.60 -9.13
N GLU A 98 1.85 10.60 -8.84
CA GLU A 98 1.93 11.39 -7.62
C GLU A 98 1.00 10.81 -6.53
N PRO A 99 1.26 11.05 -5.23
CA PRO A 99 0.36 10.59 -4.18
C PRO A 99 -1.09 11.08 -4.32
N THR A 100 -1.29 12.23 -4.95
CA THR A 100 -2.61 12.82 -5.24
C THR A 100 -3.38 12.11 -6.36
N ASP A 101 -2.71 11.26 -7.14
CA ASP A 101 -3.36 10.44 -8.18
C ASP A 101 -3.95 9.15 -7.60
N ILE A 102 -3.66 8.85 -6.32
CA ILE A 102 -4.13 7.63 -5.66
C ILE A 102 -5.56 7.85 -5.13
N ASP A 103 -6.53 7.14 -5.69
CA ASP A 103 -7.94 7.21 -5.29
C ASP A 103 -8.19 6.55 -3.92
N PHE A 104 -7.51 5.43 -3.67
CA PHE A 104 -7.74 4.60 -2.49
C PHE A 104 -6.42 4.20 -1.83
N VAL A 105 -6.43 4.15 -0.52
CA VAL A 105 -5.38 3.49 0.24
C VAL A 105 -6.00 2.44 1.17
N ALA A 106 -5.43 1.24 1.18
CA ALA A 106 -5.85 0.16 2.05
C ALA A 106 -4.69 -0.23 2.96
N TYR A 107 -4.98 -0.46 4.24
CA TYR A 107 -4.00 -0.98 5.18
C TYR A 107 -4.43 -2.33 5.71
N SER A 108 -3.51 -3.30 5.66
CA SER A 108 -3.71 -4.62 6.25
C SER A 108 -3.86 -4.49 7.77
N HIS A 109 -3.07 -3.61 8.39
CA HIS A 109 -3.16 -3.13 9.76
C HIS A 109 -2.26 -1.88 9.93
N MET A 110 -2.32 -1.22 11.10
CA MET A 110 -1.71 0.09 11.33
C MET A 110 -0.33 0.05 12.00
N HIS A 111 0.38 -1.08 11.98
CA HIS A 111 1.77 -1.12 12.44
C HIS A 111 2.67 -0.26 11.54
N TYR A 112 3.75 0.24 12.15
CA TYR A 112 4.67 1.20 11.52
C TYR A 112 5.26 0.75 10.18
N ASP A 113 5.38 -0.55 9.96
CA ASP A 113 5.93 -1.16 8.74
C ASP A 113 4.91 -1.28 7.59
N HIS A 114 3.66 -0.93 7.85
CA HIS A 114 2.57 -0.87 6.86
C HIS A 114 2.12 0.55 6.55
N VAL A 115 2.42 1.51 7.43
CA VAL A 115 1.92 2.89 7.34
C VAL A 115 3.01 3.94 7.19
N GLY A 116 4.24 3.53 6.88
CA GLY A 116 5.41 4.43 6.88
C GLY A 116 5.30 5.66 5.99
N ALA A 117 4.58 5.58 4.88
CA ALA A 117 4.30 6.71 4.00
C ALA A 117 2.82 7.14 4.00
N ALA A 118 2.01 6.73 4.99
CA ALA A 118 0.56 6.93 4.98
C ALA A 118 0.14 8.39 4.86
N ASN A 119 0.84 9.32 5.52
CA ASN A 119 0.52 10.75 5.48
C ASN A 119 0.58 11.35 4.05
N ALA A 120 1.32 10.72 3.13
CA ALA A 120 1.36 11.17 1.74
C ALA A 120 0.02 11.00 1.01
N PHE A 121 -0.83 10.07 1.46
CA PHE A 121 -2.10 9.70 0.83
C PHE A 121 -3.33 10.28 1.53
N LYS A 122 -3.18 11.42 2.19
CA LYS A 122 -4.26 12.06 2.98
C LYS A 122 -5.50 12.46 2.17
N GLU A 123 -5.37 12.59 0.84
CA GLU A 123 -6.47 12.93 -0.07
C GLU A 123 -7.21 11.69 -0.61
N SER A 124 -6.62 10.50 -0.41
CA SER A 124 -7.21 9.23 -0.82
C SER A 124 -8.35 8.78 0.10
N THR A 125 -9.23 7.94 -0.42
CA THR A 125 -10.22 7.25 0.41
C THR A 125 -9.57 6.09 1.15
N LEU A 126 -9.67 6.09 2.48
CA LEU A 126 -9.08 5.07 3.35
C LEU A 126 -9.98 3.83 3.46
N LEU A 127 -9.42 2.66 3.15
CA LEU A 127 -10.02 1.35 3.40
C LEU A 127 -9.31 0.69 4.58
N ILE A 128 -10.05 0.45 5.65
CA ILE A 128 -9.50 -0.11 6.89
C ILE A 128 -10.59 -0.87 7.64
N GLN A 129 -10.24 -1.95 8.32
CA GLN A 129 -11.17 -2.64 9.21
C GLN A 129 -11.57 -1.73 10.39
N ALA A 130 -12.84 -1.81 10.78
CA ALA A 130 -13.39 -0.93 11.82
C ALA A 130 -12.65 -1.07 13.16
N ASP A 131 -12.38 -2.32 13.59
CA ASP A 131 -11.69 -2.58 14.85
C ASP A 131 -10.24 -2.07 14.84
N GLU A 132 -9.56 -2.17 13.68
CA GLU A 132 -8.21 -1.63 13.50
C GLU A 132 -8.19 -0.09 13.52
N ALA A 133 -9.19 0.55 12.89
CA ALA A 133 -9.34 1.99 12.94
C ALA A 133 -9.62 2.49 14.36
N GLU A 134 -10.46 1.79 15.13
CA GLU A 134 -10.73 2.11 16.54
C GLU A 134 -9.44 2.02 17.37
N ALA A 135 -8.72 0.90 17.27
CA ALA A 135 -7.48 0.70 18.01
C ALA A 135 -6.41 1.74 17.65
N ALA A 136 -6.20 1.99 16.35
CA ALA A 136 -5.12 2.88 15.91
C ALA A 136 -5.41 4.37 16.13
N PHE A 137 -6.69 4.78 16.05
CA PHE A 137 -7.04 6.20 16.08
C PHE A 137 -7.55 6.69 17.45
N GLU A 138 -8.10 5.77 18.28
CA GLU A 138 -8.68 6.14 19.57
C GLU A 138 -7.81 5.71 20.76
N ALA A 139 -7.03 4.62 20.64
CA ALA A 139 -6.18 4.10 21.70
C ALA A 139 -4.80 3.62 21.20
N PRO A 140 -4.06 4.41 20.39
CA PRO A 140 -2.82 3.96 19.76
C PRO A 140 -1.71 3.58 20.74
N GLU A 141 -1.74 4.11 21.97
CA GLU A 141 -0.76 3.83 23.02
C GLU A 141 -0.82 2.41 23.58
N GLU A 142 -1.90 1.69 23.32
CA GLU A 142 -2.07 0.31 23.78
C GLU A 142 -1.22 -0.68 22.96
N ILE A 143 -0.81 -0.30 21.75
CA ILE A 143 -0.04 -1.17 20.86
C ILE A 143 1.28 -0.50 20.49
N ALA A 144 2.38 -1.05 20.99
CA ALA A 144 3.72 -0.47 20.84
C ALA A 144 4.21 -0.33 19.38
N ALA A 145 3.63 -1.09 18.45
CA ALA A 145 3.96 -1.01 17.03
C ALA A 145 3.19 0.11 16.28
N TYR A 146 2.22 0.74 16.93
CA TYR A 146 1.56 1.93 16.38
C TYR A 146 2.44 3.17 16.57
N ARG A 147 2.53 3.96 15.51
CA ARG A 147 3.23 5.24 15.48
C ARG A 147 2.32 6.30 14.89
N PRO A 148 1.46 6.94 15.71
CA PRO A 148 0.42 7.87 15.24
C PRO A 148 0.95 9.00 14.35
N GLU A 149 2.19 9.42 14.54
CA GLU A 149 2.84 10.45 13.71
C GLU A 149 2.95 10.06 12.23
N LEU A 150 2.95 8.75 11.90
CA LEU A 150 3.05 8.25 10.54
C LEU A 150 1.74 8.34 9.76
N TYR A 151 0.59 8.40 10.48
CA TYR A 151 -0.75 8.40 9.88
C TYR A 151 -1.68 9.50 10.40
N ALA A 152 -1.12 10.50 11.09
CA ALA A 152 -1.90 11.60 11.66
C ALA A 152 -2.74 12.37 10.62
N ASP A 153 -2.23 12.50 9.39
CA ASP A 153 -2.90 13.27 8.33
C ASP A 153 -4.08 12.51 7.70
N ILE A 154 -4.13 11.18 7.84
CA ILE A 154 -5.21 10.35 7.27
C ILE A 154 -6.35 10.04 8.25
N ILE A 155 -6.24 10.41 9.51
CA ILE A 155 -7.26 10.14 10.53
C ILE A 155 -8.64 10.69 10.12
N ASN A 156 -8.66 11.84 9.42
CA ASN A 156 -9.88 12.51 8.98
C ASN A 156 -10.23 12.24 7.51
N SER A 157 -9.49 11.36 6.82
CA SER A 157 -9.81 10.98 5.45
C SER A 157 -11.17 10.28 5.36
N THR A 158 -11.80 10.34 4.19
CA THR A 158 -13.01 9.53 3.92
C THR A 158 -12.68 8.06 4.13
N ARG A 159 -13.50 7.35 4.91
CA ARG A 159 -13.28 5.94 5.25
C ARG A 159 -14.38 5.03 4.72
N ILE A 160 -14.00 3.84 4.31
CA ILE A 160 -14.90 2.73 3.95
C ILE A 160 -14.50 1.49 4.78
#